data_0634dcf6157b1d9c80426a19d26eeb99
#
_entry.id   0634dcf6157b1d9c80426a19d26eeb99
#
_cell.length_a   1.000
_cell.length_b   1.000
_cell.length_c   1.000
_cell.angle_alpha   90.00
_cell.angle_beta   90.00
_cell.angle_gamma   90.00
#
_symmetry.space_group_name_H-M   'P 1'
#
loop_
_entity.id
_entity.type
_entity.pdbx_description
1 polymer ?
#
loop_
_entity_poly.entity_id
_entity_poly.type
_entity_poly.pdbx_seq_one_letter_code
_entity_poly.pdbx_strand_id
1 'polypeptide(L)'
;MDTGIDYVRYLKSKESVDKRSLNRYVFDTFYKRIHSRLKSNDYISILDVGAGLGSSFKRIFQSVTHGHIDYTIVDIEEAHVTTAQAEIAQWLRGKGYAIQEDSTGDIRVKDNARSVDLHFATADALALASESVQTFDGLVGQAFLDIVPLESGLTALFKALKPDGVFYFPINFDGISALLPVVDRARDTLVEEIFHRSMDERKDGRTGGSQTGRQLLEALPTAGAEIDAVGASDWIVRSIPHADSYPDDEEYFLRSILKFMHNELMASEDITSDEVATWYDQRRNQLNEGKLKYIAHQLDYTGRFVGI
;
A
#
# COMPACT_ATOMS: atom_id res chain seq x y z
N MET A 1 -18.57 1.82 9.56
CA MET A 1 -19.22 3.15 9.40
C MET A 1 -19.19 3.50 7.93
N ASP A 2 -20.31 3.96 7.38
CA ASP A 2 -20.31 4.46 6.01
C ASP A 2 -19.48 5.76 5.97
N THR A 3 -18.29 5.68 5.42
CA THR A 3 -17.36 6.82 5.29
C THR A 3 -17.81 7.83 4.24
N GLY A 4 -18.84 7.48 3.41
CA GLY A 4 -19.26 8.26 2.25
C GLY A 4 -18.20 8.32 1.15
N ILE A 5 -17.25 7.36 1.14
CA ILE A 5 -16.16 7.24 0.16
C ILE A 5 -16.33 5.91 -0.57
N ASP A 6 -16.30 5.94 -1.90
CA ASP A 6 -16.11 4.75 -2.71
C ASP A 6 -14.64 4.30 -2.59
N TYR A 7 -14.43 3.25 -1.79
CA TYR A 7 -13.08 2.80 -1.44
C TYR A 7 -12.35 2.17 -2.63
N VAL A 8 -13.06 1.50 -3.53
CA VAL A 8 -12.48 0.98 -4.79
C VAL A 8 -11.98 2.14 -5.66
N ARG A 9 -12.78 3.21 -5.81
CA ARG A 9 -12.34 4.40 -6.55
C ARG A 9 -11.17 5.11 -5.85
N TYR A 10 -11.17 5.15 -4.51
CA TYR A 10 -10.04 5.68 -3.75
C TYR A 10 -8.75 4.92 -4.06
N LEU A 11 -8.76 3.57 -4.04
CA LEU A 11 -7.60 2.76 -4.37
C LEU A 11 -7.12 3.00 -5.81
N LYS A 12 -8.05 3.16 -6.77
CA LYS A 12 -7.70 3.53 -8.16
C LYS A 12 -7.08 4.92 -8.25
N SER A 13 -7.67 5.88 -7.58
CA SER A 13 -7.25 7.29 -7.64
C SER A 13 -5.85 7.52 -7.05
N LYS A 14 -5.40 6.66 -6.12
CA LYS A 14 -4.05 6.74 -5.55
C LYS A 14 -2.97 6.01 -6.37
N GLU A 15 -3.33 5.20 -7.39
CA GLU A 15 -2.38 4.38 -8.14
C GLU A 15 -1.29 5.24 -8.83
N SER A 16 -1.65 6.40 -9.37
CA SER A 16 -0.70 7.35 -9.99
C SER A 16 0.24 7.95 -8.94
N VAL A 17 -0.28 8.29 -7.76
CA VAL A 17 0.49 8.83 -6.64
C VAL A 17 1.49 7.80 -6.15
N ASP A 18 1.04 6.58 -5.85
CA ASP A 18 1.89 5.47 -5.42
C ASP A 18 3.01 5.21 -6.44
N LYS A 19 2.64 5.07 -7.70
CA LYS A 19 3.59 4.72 -8.78
C LYS A 19 4.78 5.68 -8.88
N ARG A 20 4.57 6.99 -8.69
CA ARG A 20 5.66 7.96 -8.75
C ARG A 20 6.40 8.16 -7.44
N SER A 21 5.79 7.74 -6.31
CA SER A 21 6.34 7.93 -4.97
C SER A 21 7.27 6.80 -4.55
N LEU A 22 6.99 5.57 -4.99
CA LEU A 22 7.75 4.39 -4.63
C LEU A 22 9.26 4.57 -4.82
N ASN A 23 10.02 4.18 -3.79
CA ASN A 23 11.47 4.30 -3.81
C ASN A 23 12.09 3.29 -4.78
N ARG A 24 12.66 3.83 -5.86
CA ARG A 24 13.25 3.00 -6.91
C ARG A 24 14.43 2.15 -6.42
N TYR A 25 15.28 2.69 -5.54
CA TYR A 25 16.43 1.96 -5.02
C TYR A 25 15.98 0.75 -4.18
N VAL A 26 14.94 0.92 -3.36
CA VAL A 26 14.37 -0.16 -2.55
C VAL A 26 13.74 -1.22 -3.45
N PHE A 27 12.94 -0.82 -4.43
CA PHE A 27 12.34 -1.76 -5.39
C PHE A 27 13.38 -2.50 -6.22
N ASP A 28 14.41 -1.81 -6.74
CA ASP A 28 15.48 -2.43 -7.52
C ASP A 28 16.28 -3.44 -6.68
N THR A 29 16.44 -3.20 -5.37
CA THR A 29 17.10 -4.12 -4.43
C THR A 29 16.25 -5.37 -4.21
N PHE A 30 14.95 -5.22 -3.97
CA PHE A 30 13.99 -6.34 -3.91
C PHE A 30 14.03 -7.15 -5.21
N TYR A 31 13.92 -6.48 -6.36
CA TYR A 31 13.91 -7.14 -7.66
C TYR A 31 15.18 -7.95 -7.92
N LYS A 32 16.36 -7.44 -7.55
CA LYS A 32 17.62 -8.18 -7.67
C LYS A 32 17.60 -9.49 -6.89
N ARG A 33 17.02 -9.53 -5.70
CA ARG A 33 16.85 -10.74 -4.88
C ARG A 33 15.92 -11.74 -5.56
N ILE A 34 14.74 -11.28 -6.02
CA ILE A 34 13.77 -12.08 -6.76
C ILE A 34 14.41 -12.67 -8.02
N HIS A 35 15.09 -11.84 -8.81
CA HIS A 35 15.74 -12.27 -10.04
C HIS A 35 16.86 -13.29 -9.80
N SER A 36 17.65 -13.13 -8.73
CA SER A 36 18.67 -14.11 -8.35
C SER A 36 18.07 -15.48 -8.01
N ARG A 37 16.92 -15.50 -7.30
CA ARG A 37 16.22 -16.75 -6.97
C ARG A 37 15.65 -17.42 -8.23
N LEU A 38 15.02 -16.65 -9.11
CA LEU A 38 14.53 -17.18 -10.39
C LEU A 38 15.65 -17.77 -11.25
N LYS A 39 16.83 -17.15 -11.29
CA LYS A 39 18.00 -17.71 -11.99
C LYS A 39 18.47 -19.04 -11.40
N SER A 40 18.36 -19.23 -10.09
CA SER A 40 18.81 -20.44 -9.43
C SER A 40 17.80 -21.58 -9.49
N ASN A 41 16.51 -21.28 -9.39
CA ASN A 41 15.46 -22.27 -9.14
C ASN A 41 14.42 -22.32 -10.27
N ASP A 42 14.44 -21.37 -11.20
CA ASP A 42 13.42 -21.16 -12.25
C ASP A 42 11.97 -21.04 -11.72
N TYR A 43 11.82 -20.87 -10.41
CA TYR A 43 10.53 -20.79 -9.70
C TYR A 43 10.63 -19.88 -8.51
N ILE A 44 9.54 -19.12 -8.25
CA ILE A 44 9.37 -18.32 -7.04
C ILE A 44 7.88 -18.24 -6.66
N SER A 45 7.60 -18.35 -5.35
CA SER A 45 6.26 -18.11 -4.78
C SER A 45 6.24 -16.78 -4.02
N ILE A 46 5.24 -15.93 -4.27
CA ILE A 46 5.09 -14.60 -3.66
C ILE A 46 3.70 -14.47 -3.04
N LEU A 47 3.64 -14.00 -1.79
CA LEU A 47 2.43 -13.59 -1.11
C LEU A 47 2.34 -12.06 -1.08
N ASP A 48 1.25 -11.49 -1.57
CA ASP A 48 0.94 -10.04 -1.56
C ASP A 48 -0.26 -9.80 -0.62
N VAL A 49 0.00 -9.19 0.53
CA VAL A 49 -0.95 -9.02 1.63
C VAL A 49 -1.56 -7.62 1.65
N GLY A 50 -2.89 -7.53 1.88
CA GLY A 50 -3.60 -6.26 1.78
C GLY A 50 -3.45 -5.65 0.39
N ALA A 51 -3.48 -6.51 -0.63
CA ALA A 51 -3.04 -6.17 -1.99
C ALA A 51 -3.96 -5.19 -2.72
N GLY A 52 -5.16 -4.91 -2.17
CA GLY A 52 -6.14 -4.02 -2.76
C GLY A 52 -6.46 -4.43 -4.20
N LEU A 53 -6.14 -3.57 -5.17
CA LEU A 53 -6.40 -3.81 -6.60
C LEU A 53 -5.19 -4.42 -7.36
N GLY A 54 -4.18 -4.95 -6.65
CA GLY A 54 -3.06 -5.68 -7.23
C GLY A 54 -2.02 -4.80 -7.94
N SER A 55 -1.81 -3.57 -7.49
CA SER A 55 -0.81 -2.66 -8.08
C SER A 55 0.62 -3.19 -7.96
N SER A 56 0.95 -3.86 -6.84
CA SER A 56 2.24 -4.51 -6.62
C SER A 56 2.48 -5.64 -7.60
N PHE A 57 1.48 -6.49 -7.85
CA PHE A 57 1.54 -7.54 -8.88
C PHE A 57 1.88 -6.95 -10.25
N LYS A 58 1.13 -5.93 -10.71
CA LYS A 58 1.36 -5.29 -12.01
C LYS A 58 2.81 -4.80 -12.17
N ARG A 59 3.41 -4.25 -11.10
CA ARG A 59 4.79 -3.74 -11.07
C ARG A 59 5.81 -4.88 -11.13
N ILE A 60 5.64 -5.92 -10.32
CA ILE A 60 6.53 -7.09 -10.28
C ILE A 60 6.45 -7.83 -11.59
N PHE A 61 5.26 -8.06 -12.12
CA PHE A 61 5.03 -8.70 -13.42
C PHE A 61 5.76 -8.00 -14.57
N GLN A 62 5.76 -6.65 -14.60
CA GLN A 62 6.47 -5.87 -15.63
C GLN A 62 7.99 -5.99 -15.52
N SER A 63 8.51 -6.25 -14.34
CA SER A 63 9.95 -6.30 -14.07
C SER A 63 10.54 -7.69 -14.30
N VAL A 64 9.77 -8.77 -14.01
CA VAL A 64 10.25 -10.15 -14.18
C VAL A 64 10.02 -10.62 -15.60
N THR A 65 11.08 -11.12 -16.25
CA THR A 65 11.08 -11.46 -17.68
C THR A 65 11.26 -12.95 -17.96
N HIS A 66 11.52 -13.79 -16.95
CA HIS A 66 11.74 -15.24 -17.12
C HIS A 66 11.36 -16.02 -15.87
N GLY A 67 11.22 -17.33 -15.99
CA GLY A 67 10.92 -18.25 -14.91
C GLY A 67 9.44 -18.40 -14.62
N HIS A 68 9.12 -19.20 -13.62
CA HIS A 68 7.77 -19.45 -13.14
C HIS A 68 7.51 -18.68 -11.84
N ILE A 69 6.44 -17.89 -11.83
CA ILE A 69 5.99 -17.11 -10.68
C ILE A 69 4.62 -17.63 -10.23
N ASP A 70 4.57 -18.09 -9.00
CA ASP A 70 3.32 -18.36 -8.27
C ASP A 70 3.03 -17.15 -7.39
N TYR A 71 1.95 -16.43 -7.67
CA TYR A 71 1.66 -15.15 -7.02
C TYR A 71 0.28 -15.17 -6.38
N THR A 72 0.22 -15.00 -5.07
CA THR A 72 -1.04 -14.99 -4.32
C THR A 72 -1.36 -13.58 -3.85
N ILE A 73 -2.48 -13.04 -4.33
CA ILE A 73 -3.09 -11.77 -3.89
C ILE A 73 -4.09 -12.06 -2.77
N VAL A 74 -3.92 -11.39 -1.64
CA VAL A 74 -4.82 -11.51 -0.49
C VAL A 74 -5.32 -10.14 -0.05
N ASP A 75 -6.63 -10.01 0.09
CA ASP A 75 -7.27 -8.86 0.73
C ASP A 75 -8.47 -9.33 1.55
N ILE A 76 -8.79 -8.62 2.63
CA ILE A 76 -9.92 -8.95 3.49
C ILE A 76 -11.26 -8.58 2.87
N GLU A 77 -11.26 -7.61 1.95
CA GLU A 77 -12.46 -7.09 1.29
C GLU A 77 -12.71 -7.82 -0.04
N GLU A 78 -13.80 -8.58 -0.12
CA GLU A 78 -14.21 -9.32 -1.32
C GLU A 78 -14.34 -8.39 -2.55
N ALA A 79 -14.82 -7.17 -2.35
CA ALA A 79 -14.94 -6.18 -3.42
C ALA A 79 -13.58 -5.78 -4.02
N HIS A 80 -12.51 -5.74 -3.21
CA HIS A 80 -11.16 -5.48 -3.70
C HIS A 80 -10.64 -6.66 -4.51
N VAL A 81 -10.79 -7.88 -4.01
CA VAL A 81 -10.35 -9.10 -4.68
C VAL A 81 -11.04 -9.26 -6.03
N THR A 82 -12.39 -9.13 -6.06
CA THR A 82 -13.17 -9.23 -7.31
C THR A 82 -12.77 -8.13 -8.31
N THR A 83 -12.53 -6.91 -7.84
CA THR A 83 -12.08 -5.82 -8.71
C THR A 83 -10.67 -6.08 -9.22
N ALA A 84 -9.75 -6.57 -8.37
CA ALA A 84 -8.38 -6.92 -8.76
C ALA A 84 -8.36 -7.99 -9.86
N GLN A 85 -9.16 -9.06 -9.72
CA GLN A 85 -9.32 -10.10 -10.74
C GLN A 85 -9.70 -9.49 -12.10
N ALA A 86 -10.77 -8.71 -12.13
CA ALA A 86 -11.26 -8.12 -13.36
C ALA A 86 -10.25 -7.14 -13.99
N GLU A 87 -9.65 -6.27 -13.19
CA GLU A 87 -8.71 -5.26 -13.67
C GLU A 87 -7.37 -5.83 -14.12
N ILE A 88 -6.84 -6.82 -13.40
CA ILE A 88 -5.60 -7.49 -13.80
C ILE A 88 -5.82 -8.28 -15.09
N ALA A 89 -6.93 -9.01 -15.22
CA ALA A 89 -7.28 -9.72 -16.45
C ALA A 89 -7.39 -8.76 -17.64
N GLN A 90 -8.10 -7.64 -17.46
CA GLN A 90 -8.22 -6.60 -18.50
C GLN A 90 -6.86 -5.98 -18.84
N TRP A 91 -6.04 -5.67 -17.85
CA TRP A 91 -4.73 -5.09 -18.03
C TRP A 91 -3.78 -6.04 -18.78
N LEU A 92 -3.75 -7.35 -18.43
CA LEU A 92 -2.95 -8.34 -19.12
C LEU A 92 -3.36 -8.48 -20.59
N ARG A 93 -4.67 -8.58 -20.87
CA ARG A 93 -5.20 -8.62 -22.25
C ARG A 93 -4.85 -7.34 -23.02
N GLY A 94 -4.96 -6.17 -22.38
CA GLY A 94 -4.59 -4.88 -22.96
C GLY A 94 -3.09 -4.76 -23.29
N LYS A 95 -2.24 -5.54 -22.60
CA LYS A 95 -0.80 -5.69 -22.91
C LYS A 95 -0.50 -6.75 -23.98
N GLY A 96 -1.51 -7.45 -24.50
CA GLY A 96 -1.37 -8.45 -25.53
C GLY A 96 -1.07 -9.87 -25.01
N TYR A 97 -1.20 -10.10 -23.69
CA TYR A 97 -1.02 -11.44 -23.13
C TYR A 97 -2.27 -12.30 -23.33
N ALA A 98 -2.07 -13.56 -23.75
CA ALA A 98 -3.09 -14.58 -23.67
C ALA A 98 -3.18 -15.07 -22.21
N ILE A 99 -4.38 -15.05 -21.64
CA ILE A 99 -4.63 -15.51 -20.27
C ILE A 99 -5.63 -16.67 -20.27
N GLN A 100 -5.50 -17.54 -19.28
CA GLN A 100 -6.49 -18.57 -18.95
C GLN A 100 -7.04 -18.23 -17.57
N GLU A 101 -8.36 -18.16 -17.45
CA GLU A 101 -9.06 -17.97 -16.19
C GLU A 101 -9.79 -19.25 -15.83
N ASP A 102 -9.71 -19.67 -14.57
CA ASP A 102 -10.49 -20.80 -14.08
C ASP A 102 -11.81 -20.34 -13.43
N SER A 103 -12.54 -21.31 -12.89
CA SER A 103 -13.85 -21.04 -12.25
C SER A 103 -13.76 -20.28 -10.92
N THR A 104 -12.57 -20.15 -10.32
CA THR A 104 -12.32 -19.39 -9.10
C THR A 104 -11.85 -17.96 -9.39
N GLY A 105 -11.58 -17.65 -10.67
CA GLY A 105 -11.04 -16.39 -11.12
C GLY A 105 -9.51 -16.32 -11.06
N ASP A 106 -8.84 -17.43 -10.76
CA ASP A 106 -7.38 -17.51 -10.85
C ASP A 106 -6.93 -17.38 -12.31
N ILE A 107 -5.79 -16.74 -12.51
CA ILE A 107 -5.30 -16.37 -13.83
C ILE A 107 -3.97 -17.06 -14.11
N ARG A 108 -3.88 -17.75 -15.24
CA ARG A 108 -2.62 -18.24 -15.77
C ARG A 108 -2.20 -17.44 -16.99
N VAL A 109 -0.95 -16.96 -16.97
CA VAL A 109 -0.32 -16.27 -18.10
C VAL A 109 0.95 -17.02 -18.49
N LYS A 110 1.17 -17.22 -19.79
CA LYS A 110 2.39 -17.81 -20.31
C LYS A 110 2.88 -17.05 -21.54
N ASP A 111 4.14 -16.70 -21.56
CA ASP A 111 4.87 -16.24 -22.73
C ASP A 111 6.09 -17.14 -23.02
N ASN A 112 6.96 -16.76 -23.95
CA ASN A 112 8.07 -17.62 -24.39
C ASN A 112 9.12 -17.94 -23.30
N ALA A 113 9.24 -17.08 -22.27
CA ALA A 113 10.29 -17.18 -21.28
C ALA A 113 9.76 -17.22 -19.84
N ARG A 114 8.48 -16.92 -19.64
CA ARG A 114 7.87 -16.76 -18.31
C ARG A 114 6.50 -17.43 -18.26
N SER A 115 6.18 -18.01 -17.10
CA SER A 115 4.81 -18.38 -16.72
C SER A 115 4.46 -17.77 -15.37
N VAL A 116 3.20 -17.37 -15.22
CA VAL A 116 2.67 -16.82 -13.95
C VAL A 116 1.35 -17.51 -13.66
N ASP A 117 1.27 -18.12 -12.50
CA ASP A 117 0.03 -18.55 -11.87
C ASP A 117 -0.34 -17.50 -10.81
N LEU A 118 -1.48 -16.85 -10.98
CA LEU A 118 -1.97 -15.79 -10.12
C LEU A 118 -3.23 -16.24 -9.40
N HIS A 119 -3.14 -16.31 -8.08
CA HIS A 119 -4.19 -16.75 -7.17
C HIS A 119 -4.78 -15.56 -6.41
N PHE A 120 -6.08 -15.64 -6.12
CA PHE A 120 -6.80 -14.60 -5.41
C PHE A 120 -7.52 -15.18 -4.20
N ALA A 121 -7.35 -14.57 -3.04
CA ALA A 121 -7.99 -15.00 -1.81
C ALA A 121 -8.63 -13.82 -1.05
N THR A 122 -9.91 -13.97 -0.70
CA THR A 122 -10.55 -13.09 0.28
C THR A 122 -10.32 -13.69 1.67
N ALA A 123 -9.38 -13.11 2.43
CA ALA A 123 -8.98 -13.65 3.74
C ALA A 123 -8.31 -12.57 4.61
N ASP A 124 -8.30 -12.82 5.93
CA ASP A 124 -7.41 -12.11 6.82
C ASP A 124 -5.96 -12.51 6.52
N ALA A 125 -5.15 -11.54 6.10
CA ALA A 125 -3.78 -11.75 5.64
C ALA A 125 -2.86 -12.31 6.73
N LEU A 126 -3.05 -11.91 8.00
CA LEU A 126 -2.25 -12.39 9.12
C LEU A 126 -2.60 -13.82 9.49
N ALA A 127 -3.89 -14.18 9.45
CA ALA A 127 -4.35 -15.54 9.66
C ALA A 127 -3.79 -16.48 8.57
N LEU A 128 -3.97 -16.11 7.30
CA LEU A 128 -3.47 -16.89 6.17
C LEU A 128 -1.95 -17.06 6.22
N ALA A 129 -1.20 -15.99 6.52
CA ALA A 129 0.25 -16.05 6.64
C ALA A 129 0.69 -16.98 7.78
N SER A 130 -0.02 -16.96 8.91
CA SER A 130 0.29 -17.82 10.06
C SER A 130 0.07 -19.32 9.77
N GLU A 131 -0.88 -19.66 8.89
CA GLU A 131 -1.20 -21.03 8.46
C GLU A 131 -0.25 -21.51 7.33
N SER A 132 0.31 -20.59 6.56
CA SER A 132 1.16 -20.87 5.38
C SER A 132 2.64 -21.00 5.74
N VAL A 133 2.98 -21.80 6.78
CA VAL A 133 4.35 -21.85 7.31
C VAL A 133 5.39 -22.21 6.25
N GLN A 134 6.40 -21.35 6.10
CA GLN A 134 7.55 -21.52 5.18
C GLN A 134 7.13 -21.88 3.73
N THR A 135 6.07 -21.25 3.25
CA THR A 135 5.49 -21.55 1.93
C THR A 135 6.04 -20.63 0.85
N PHE A 136 6.28 -19.36 1.17
CA PHE A 136 6.59 -18.34 0.18
C PHE A 136 8.07 -17.94 0.16
N ASP A 137 8.58 -17.67 -1.04
CA ASP A 137 9.93 -17.13 -1.26
C ASP A 137 9.95 -15.61 -1.13
N GLY A 138 8.82 -14.97 -1.40
CA GLY A 138 8.63 -13.52 -1.34
C GLY A 138 7.37 -13.11 -0.60
N LEU A 139 7.42 -11.97 0.07
CA LEU A 139 6.30 -11.35 0.78
C LEU A 139 6.24 -9.86 0.40
N VAL A 140 5.07 -9.41 -0.02
CA VAL A 140 4.80 -8.00 -0.36
C VAL A 140 3.67 -7.50 0.51
N GLY A 141 3.76 -6.25 0.98
CA GLY A 141 2.69 -5.60 1.76
C GLY A 141 2.77 -4.08 1.57
N GLN A 142 2.10 -3.57 0.54
CA GLN A 142 2.09 -2.14 0.22
C GLN A 142 1.04 -1.40 1.03
N ALA A 143 1.45 -0.38 1.80
CA ALA A 143 0.55 0.41 2.67
C ALA A 143 -0.29 -0.50 3.59
N PHE A 144 0.35 -1.50 4.18
CA PHE A 144 -0.31 -2.55 4.96
C PHE A 144 0.10 -2.56 6.44
N LEU A 145 1.38 -2.33 6.75
CA LEU A 145 1.88 -2.49 8.13
C LEU A 145 1.40 -1.38 9.07
N ASP A 146 0.99 -0.24 8.55
CA ASP A 146 0.40 0.87 9.31
C ASP A 146 -1.07 0.63 9.73
N ILE A 147 -1.70 -0.43 9.20
CA ILE A 147 -3.09 -0.80 9.54
C ILE A 147 -3.23 -2.10 10.33
N VAL A 148 -2.13 -2.75 10.71
CA VAL A 148 -2.10 -3.99 11.51
C VAL A 148 -1.20 -3.81 12.73
N PRO A 149 -1.39 -4.62 13.82
CA PRO A 149 -0.49 -4.61 14.97
C PRO A 149 0.93 -5.00 14.53
N LEU A 150 1.91 -4.08 14.67
CA LEU A 150 3.20 -4.19 14.01
C LEU A 150 3.99 -5.45 14.44
N GLU A 151 4.18 -5.68 15.75
CA GLU A 151 4.99 -6.79 16.25
C GLU A 151 4.38 -8.17 15.95
N SER A 152 3.09 -8.35 16.29
CA SER A 152 2.38 -9.61 16.04
C SER A 152 2.15 -9.82 14.53
N GLY A 153 1.91 -8.74 13.78
CA GLY A 153 1.76 -8.76 12.34
C GLY A 153 3.03 -9.23 11.64
N LEU A 154 4.20 -8.66 11.97
CA LEU A 154 5.49 -9.11 11.41
C LEU A 154 5.77 -10.57 11.79
N THR A 155 5.50 -10.98 13.04
CA THR A 155 5.66 -12.36 13.47
C THR A 155 4.79 -13.32 12.65
N ALA A 156 3.52 -12.96 12.39
CA ALA A 156 2.62 -13.76 11.58
C ALA A 156 3.07 -13.85 10.11
N LEU A 157 3.43 -12.70 9.53
CA LEU A 157 3.86 -12.59 8.13
C LEU A 157 5.15 -13.37 7.87
N PHE A 158 6.13 -13.27 8.74
CA PHE A 158 7.41 -13.94 8.55
C PHE A 158 7.34 -15.46 8.74
N LYS A 159 6.31 -16.00 9.44
CA LYS A 159 6.05 -17.45 9.43
C LYS A 159 5.80 -17.99 8.03
N ALA A 160 5.17 -17.22 7.15
CA ALA A 160 4.89 -17.62 5.78
C ALA A 160 6.15 -17.68 4.90
N LEU A 161 7.21 -16.93 5.25
CA LEU A 161 8.45 -16.92 4.48
C LEU A 161 9.29 -18.15 4.74
N LYS A 162 9.84 -18.70 3.67
CA LYS A 162 10.94 -19.67 3.73
C LYS A 162 12.19 -19.03 4.35
N PRO A 163 13.16 -19.81 4.87
CA PRO A 163 14.46 -19.29 5.23
C PRO A 163 15.08 -18.48 4.08
N ASP A 164 15.68 -17.33 4.39
CA ASP A 164 16.14 -16.32 3.43
C ASP A 164 15.06 -15.74 2.51
N GLY A 165 13.76 -15.96 2.77
CA GLY A 165 12.65 -15.37 2.04
C GLY A 165 12.75 -13.85 2.03
N VAL A 166 12.39 -13.23 0.90
CA VAL A 166 12.56 -11.79 0.66
C VAL A 166 11.26 -11.05 0.98
N PHE A 167 11.35 -9.89 1.61
CA PHE A 167 10.18 -9.04 1.81
C PHE A 167 10.32 -7.69 1.10
N TYR A 168 9.18 -7.10 0.74
CA TYR A 168 9.05 -5.74 0.20
C TYR A 168 7.82 -5.06 0.81
N PHE A 169 8.07 -4.08 1.67
CA PHE A 169 7.05 -3.31 2.38
C PHE A 169 7.14 -1.84 1.98
N PRO A 170 6.53 -1.44 0.85
CA PRO A 170 6.50 -0.04 0.45
C PRO A 170 5.34 0.72 1.07
N ILE A 171 5.52 2.05 1.16
CA ILE A 171 4.49 3.01 1.59
C ILE A 171 4.06 2.74 3.03
N ASN A 172 4.99 2.88 3.97
CA ASN A 172 4.67 2.83 5.41
C ASN A 172 4.68 4.26 5.95
N PHE A 173 3.54 4.71 6.42
CA PHE A 173 3.35 6.08 6.89
C PHE A 173 4.29 6.44 8.05
N ASP A 174 4.86 7.66 8.04
CA ASP A 174 5.84 8.10 9.03
C ASP A 174 5.63 9.53 9.56
N GLY A 175 4.40 9.86 9.90
CA GLY A 175 4.07 10.97 10.79
C GLY A 175 4.13 12.39 10.21
N ILE A 176 3.94 12.53 8.89
CA ILE A 176 3.73 13.86 8.27
C ILE A 176 2.55 13.78 7.29
N SER A 177 1.58 14.68 7.44
CA SER A 177 0.40 14.85 6.59
C SER A 177 0.13 16.33 6.31
N ALA A 178 1.06 16.99 5.60
CA ALA A 178 1.00 18.42 5.37
C ALA A 178 0.07 18.83 4.23
N LEU A 179 -0.83 19.78 4.49
CA LEU A 179 -1.70 20.43 3.52
C LEU A 179 -1.26 21.87 3.23
N LEU A 180 -1.11 22.19 1.94
CA LEU A 180 -0.71 23.53 1.47
C LEU A 180 -1.71 24.09 0.45
N PRO A 181 -1.87 25.42 0.37
CA PRO A 181 -1.21 26.46 1.17
C PRO A 181 -1.72 26.45 2.63
N VAL A 182 -0.86 26.87 3.54
CA VAL A 182 -1.23 27.04 4.96
C VAL A 182 -2.34 28.07 5.05
N VAL A 183 -3.42 27.73 5.79
CA VAL A 183 -4.54 28.65 6.06
C VAL A 183 -4.34 29.32 7.41
N ASP A 184 -4.16 28.50 8.44
CA ASP A 184 -3.85 28.89 9.79
C ASP A 184 -2.88 27.86 10.38
N ARG A 185 -1.67 28.30 10.73
CA ARG A 185 -0.61 27.41 11.18
C ARG A 185 -0.99 26.62 12.42
N ALA A 186 -1.58 27.25 13.41
CA ALA A 186 -1.94 26.60 14.67
C ALA A 186 -3.04 25.56 14.44
N ARG A 187 -4.06 25.91 13.64
CA ARG A 187 -5.14 24.99 13.29
C ARG A 187 -4.63 23.83 12.42
N ASP A 188 -3.80 24.10 11.44
CA ASP A 188 -3.25 23.05 10.56
C ASP A 188 -2.42 22.06 11.37
N THR A 189 -1.61 22.52 12.34
CA THR A 189 -0.88 21.66 13.28
C THR A 189 -1.84 20.82 14.13
N LEU A 190 -2.87 21.43 14.73
CA LEU A 190 -3.85 20.70 15.53
C LEU A 190 -4.58 19.61 14.71
N VAL A 191 -4.98 19.93 13.48
CA VAL A 191 -5.62 18.97 12.55
C VAL A 191 -4.70 17.78 12.28
N GLU A 192 -3.43 18.03 11.99
CA GLU A 192 -2.44 16.99 11.77
C GLU A 192 -2.24 16.10 13.00
N GLU A 193 -2.12 16.71 14.19
CA GLU A 193 -1.98 16.00 15.47
C GLU A 193 -3.20 15.10 15.77
N ILE A 194 -4.42 15.61 15.60
CA ILE A 194 -5.64 14.82 15.80
C ILE A 194 -5.69 13.65 14.81
N PHE A 195 -5.38 13.91 13.54
CA PHE A 195 -5.41 12.88 12.49
C PHE A 195 -4.37 11.77 12.75
N HIS A 196 -3.15 12.12 13.17
CA HIS A 196 -2.12 11.14 13.52
C HIS A 196 -2.49 10.35 14.77
N ARG A 197 -2.99 11.01 15.80
CA ARG A 197 -3.44 10.35 17.04
C ARG A 197 -4.57 9.35 16.75
N SER A 198 -5.49 9.64 15.83
CA SER A 198 -6.55 8.69 15.46
C SER A 198 -6.01 7.40 14.84
N MET A 199 -4.85 7.44 14.18
CA MET A 199 -4.17 6.25 13.67
C MET A 199 -3.57 5.42 14.81
N ASP A 200 -3.07 6.08 15.87
CA ASP A 200 -2.43 5.43 17.03
C ASP A 200 -3.46 4.81 17.99
N GLU A 201 -4.67 5.40 18.06
CA GLU A 201 -5.72 5.06 19.03
C GLU A 201 -6.90 4.29 18.39
N ARG A 202 -6.68 3.51 17.35
CA ARG A 202 -7.77 2.78 16.69
C ARG A 202 -8.49 1.84 17.66
N LYS A 203 -9.80 2.02 17.78
CA LYS A 203 -10.68 1.29 18.73
C LYS A 203 -10.79 -0.21 18.46
N ASP A 204 -10.42 -0.68 17.28
CA ASP A 204 -10.44 -2.09 16.87
C ASP A 204 -9.15 -2.85 17.23
N GLY A 205 -8.21 -2.20 17.90
CA GLY A 205 -6.93 -2.81 18.30
C GLY A 205 -5.95 -3.05 17.13
N ARG A 206 -6.29 -2.62 15.93
CA ARG A 206 -5.43 -2.68 14.75
C ARG A 206 -4.58 -1.43 14.69
N THR A 207 -3.47 -1.43 15.41
CA THR A 207 -2.59 -0.27 15.52
C THR A 207 -1.26 -0.54 14.82
N GLY A 208 -1.13 -0.13 13.56
CA GLY A 208 0.17 0.13 12.95
C GLY A 208 0.74 1.45 13.49
N GLY A 209 -0.11 2.47 13.57
CA GLY A 209 0.22 3.77 14.11
C GLY A 209 0.78 4.74 13.09
N SER A 210 0.80 6.01 13.51
CA SER A 210 1.22 7.14 12.67
C SER A 210 2.73 7.17 12.40
N GLN A 211 3.53 6.32 13.06
CA GLN A 211 4.99 6.29 12.96
C GLN A 211 5.54 4.91 12.54
N THR A 212 4.71 4.09 11.91
CA THR A 212 5.09 2.74 11.47
C THR A 212 6.35 2.75 10.62
N GLY A 213 6.50 3.74 9.73
CA GLY A 213 7.68 3.86 8.89
C GLY A 213 8.98 3.78 9.69
N ARG A 214 9.20 4.65 10.65
CA ARG A 214 10.43 4.66 11.48
C ARG A 214 10.52 3.49 12.45
N GLN A 215 9.39 3.00 12.98
CA GLN A 215 9.36 1.86 13.89
C GLN A 215 9.87 0.57 13.23
N LEU A 216 9.69 0.43 11.92
CA LEU A 216 10.18 -0.72 11.15
C LEU A 216 11.71 -0.87 11.18
N LEU A 217 12.48 0.20 11.44
CA LEU A 217 13.94 0.11 11.59
C LEU A 217 14.36 -0.79 12.77
N GLU A 218 13.55 -0.85 13.83
CA GLU A 218 13.77 -1.69 15.00
C GLU A 218 12.92 -2.96 15.00
N ALA A 219 11.69 -2.87 14.51
CA ALA A 219 10.75 -3.99 14.52
C ALA A 219 11.17 -5.12 13.55
N LEU A 220 11.69 -4.79 12.37
CA LEU A 220 12.14 -5.78 11.38
C LEU A 220 13.30 -6.64 11.92
N PRO A 221 14.41 -6.07 12.42
CA PRO A 221 15.48 -6.87 13.04
C PRO A 221 14.99 -7.69 14.24
N THR A 222 14.13 -7.13 15.08
CA THR A 222 13.54 -7.84 16.23
C THR A 222 12.71 -9.05 15.80
N ALA A 223 12.03 -8.95 14.65
CA ALA A 223 11.26 -10.04 14.07
C ALA A 223 12.10 -11.03 13.24
N GLY A 224 13.43 -10.94 13.28
CA GLY A 224 14.35 -11.87 12.62
C GLY A 224 14.60 -11.54 11.15
N ALA A 225 14.51 -10.26 10.76
CA ALA A 225 14.78 -9.82 9.40
C ALA A 225 16.08 -9.00 9.31
N GLU A 226 16.77 -9.11 8.19
CA GLU A 226 17.84 -8.18 7.78
C GLU A 226 17.28 -7.19 6.75
N ILE A 227 17.51 -5.89 6.96
CA ILE A 227 17.11 -4.83 6.05
C ILE A 227 18.22 -4.64 5.00
N ASP A 228 17.90 -4.87 3.71
CA ASP A 228 18.85 -4.64 2.62
C ASP A 228 18.80 -3.20 2.10
N ALA A 229 17.62 -2.57 2.12
CA ALA A 229 17.43 -1.19 1.71
C ALA A 229 16.21 -0.55 2.39
N VAL A 230 16.33 0.74 2.66
CA VAL A 230 15.27 1.62 3.12
C VAL A 230 15.35 2.95 2.39
N GLY A 231 14.21 3.60 2.13
CA GLY A 231 14.19 4.91 1.49
C GLY A 231 12.81 5.56 1.51
N ALA A 232 12.77 6.88 1.42
CA ALA A 232 11.52 7.64 1.42
C ALA A 232 10.69 7.39 0.16
N SER A 233 9.36 7.37 0.33
CA SER A 233 8.36 7.21 -0.73
C SER A 233 7.22 8.22 -0.58
N ASP A 234 7.56 9.49 -0.41
CA ASP A 234 6.62 10.54 -0.10
C ASP A 234 5.54 10.72 -1.18
N TRP A 235 4.29 10.74 -0.75
CA TRP A 235 3.23 11.26 -1.60
C TRP A 235 3.37 12.77 -1.73
N ILE A 236 3.53 13.24 -2.95
CA ILE A 236 3.51 14.66 -3.29
C ILE A 236 2.42 14.87 -4.35
N VAL A 237 1.25 15.34 -3.89
CA VAL A 237 0.09 15.56 -4.73
C VAL A 237 -0.12 17.05 -4.95
N ARG A 238 -0.21 17.45 -6.20
CA ARG A 238 -0.40 18.86 -6.60
C ARG A 238 -1.04 18.94 -7.97
N SER A 239 -1.65 20.09 -8.26
CA SER A 239 -2.20 20.37 -9.59
C SER A 239 -1.12 20.37 -10.69
N ILE A 240 -1.56 20.17 -11.91
CA ILE A 240 -0.76 20.32 -13.12
C ILE A 240 -0.32 21.78 -13.24
N PRO A 241 0.95 22.09 -13.56
CA PRO A 241 1.40 23.47 -13.73
C PRO A 241 0.54 24.22 -14.76
N HIS A 242 0.09 25.39 -14.36
CA HIS A 242 -0.78 26.28 -15.18
C HIS A 242 -2.18 25.72 -15.51
N ALA A 243 -2.63 24.71 -14.75
CA ALA A 243 -3.98 24.18 -14.82
C ALA A 243 -4.61 24.09 -13.41
N ASP A 244 -5.92 24.33 -13.32
CA ASP A 244 -6.66 24.20 -12.07
C ASP A 244 -7.19 22.76 -11.89
N SER A 245 -6.41 21.77 -12.32
CA SER A 245 -6.77 20.35 -12.32
C SER A 245 -5.61 19.49 -11.85
N TYR A 246 -5.93 18.29 -11.37
CA TYR A 246 -4.96 17.30 -10.92
C TYR A 246 -4.73 16.22 -11.99
N PRO A 247 -3.56 15.52 -11.96
CA PRO A 247 -3.33 14.40 -12.86
C PRO A 247 -4.30 13.25 -12.58
N ASP A 248 -4.62 12.47 -13.60
CA ASP A 248 -5.45 11.26 -13.49
C ASP A 248 -6.73 11.48 -12.65
N ASP A 249 -6.99 10.69 -11.59
CA ASP A 249 -8.09 10.87 -10.63
C ASP A 249 -7.61 11.37 -9.26
N GLU A 250 -6.46 12.09 -9.20
CA GLU A 250 -5.86 12.55 -7.93
C GLU A 250 -6.69 13.61 -7.22
N GLU A 251 -7.59 14.29 -7.90
CA GLU A 251 -8.60 15.13 -7.24
C GLU A 251 -9.49 14.30 -6.31
N TYR A 252 -9.93 13.11 -6.77
CA TYR A 252 -10.72 12.21 -5.93
C TYR A 252 -9.90 11.66 -4.78
N PHE A 253 -8.62 11.34 -5.00
CA PHE A 253 -7.70 10.96 -3.95
C PHE A 253 -7.61 12.04 -2.86
N LEU A 254 -7.35 13.30 -3.21
CA LEU A 254 -7.30 14.41 -2.26
C LEU A 254 -8.64 14.62 -1.53
N ARG A 255 -9.75 14.52 -2.25
CA ARG A 255 -11.10 14.61 -1.68
C ARG A 255 -11.33 13.51 -0.64
N SER A 256 -10.83 12.30 -0.89
CA SER A 256 -10.89 11.18 0.04
C SER A 256 -10.04 11.42 1.28
N ILE A 257 -8.79 11.89 1.11
CA ILE A 257 -7.92 12.27 2.24
C ILE A 257 -8.57 13.34 3.12
N LEU A 258 -9.11 14.41 2.52
CA LEU A 258 -9.83 15.44 3.27
C LEU A 258 -11.04 14.87 4.02
N LYS A 259 -11.73 13.90 3.43
CA LYS A 259 -12.89 13.26 4.06
C LYS A 259 -12.47 12.35 5.23
N PHE A 260 -11.38 11.61 5.09
CA PHE A 260 -10.81 10.84 6.21
C PHE A 260 -10.45 11.77 7.37
N MET A 261 -9.66 12.82 7.11
CA MET A 261 -9.32 13.81 8.14
C MET A 261 -10.56 14.41 8.79
N HIS A 262 -11.55 14.86 7.99
CA HIS A 262 -12.80 15.42 8.49
C HIS A 262 -13.53 14.47 9.45
N ASN A 263 -13.60 13.18 9.11
CA ASN A 263 -14.31 12.20 9.94
C ASN A 263 -13.62 12.03 11.31
N GLU A 264 -12.28 11.99 11.33
CA GLU A 264 -11.51 11.89 12.57
C GLU A 264 -11.61 13.17 13.42
N LEU A 265 -11.56 14.33 12.78
CA LEU A 265 -11.76 15.61 13.45
C LEU A 265 -13.15 15.72 14.09
N MET A 266 -14.20 15.28 13.39
CA MET A 266 -15.59 15.28 13.91
C MET A 266 -15.76 14.31 15.10
N ALA A 267 -14.90 13.32 15.25
CA ALA A 267 -14.89 12.37 16.37
C ALA A 267 -14.04 12.85 17.56
N SER A 268 -13.24 13.89 17.38
CA SER A 268 -12.35 14.45 18.42
C SER A 268 -13.07 15.49 19.29
N GLU A 269 -12.69 15.53 20.57
CA GLU A 269 -13.15 16.57 21.52
C GLU A 269 -12.24 17.82 21.54
N ASP A 270 -11.09 17.77 20.86
CA ASP A 270 -10.07 18.83 20.86
C ASP A 270 -10.37 19.97 19.89
N ILE A 271 -11.38 19.82 19.04
CA ILE A 271 -11.78 20.80 18.03
C ILE A 271 -13.32 20.85 17.93
N THR A 272 -13.88 22.04 17.79
CA THR A 272 -15.34 22.19 17.67
C THR A 272 -15.84 21.85 16.26
N SER A 273 -17.10 21.39 16.16
CA SER A 273 -17.71 21.07 14.86
C SER A 273 -17.72 22.28 13.90
N ASP A 274 -17.87 23.52 14.41
CA ASP A 274 -17.83 24.74 13.59
C ASP A 274 -16.44 25.01 13.02
N GLU A 275 -15.38 24.73 13.81
CA GLU A 275 -13.99 24.84 13.36
C GLU A 275 -13.66 23.78 12.31
N VAL A 276 -14.13 22.54 12.52
CA VAL A 276 -14.00 21.46 11.53
C VAL A 276 -14.69 21.83 10.22
N ALA A 277 -15.94 22.31 10.28
CA ALA A 277 -16.67 22.73 9.11
C ALA A 277 -15.96 23.86 8.34
N THR A 278 -15.49 24.87 9.07
CA THR A 278 -14.74 25.99 8.49
C THR A 278 -13.45 25.53 7.82
N TRP A 279 -12.66 24.67 8.49
CA TRP A 279 -11.43 24.10 7.93
C TRP A 279 -11.72 23.25 6.69
N TYR A 280 -12.72 22.39 6.75
CA TYR A 280 -13.06 21.49 5.65
C TYR A 280 -13.53 22.25 4.42
N ASP A 281 -14.36 23.28 4.58
CA ASP A 281 -14.82 24.12 3.48
C ASP A 281 -13.66 24.90 2.84
N GLN A 282 -12.72 25.43 3.64
CA GLN A 282 -11.54 26.10 3.14
C GLN A 282 -10.66 25.13 2.30
N ARG A 283 -10.44 23.90 2.78
CA ARG A 283 -9.65 22.89 2.06
C ARG A 283 -10.34 22.43 0.78
N ARG A 284 -11.67 22.25 0.82
CA ARG A 284 -12.45 21.93 -0.38
C ARG A 284 -12.40 23.05 -1.44
N ASN A 285 -12.44 24.30 -1.01
CA ASN A 285 -12.30 25.43 -1.94
C ASN A 285 -10.90 25.43 -2.57
N GLN A 286 -9.82 25.22 -1.79
CA GLN A 286 -8.47 25.09 -2.32
C GLN A 286 -8.36 23.92 -3.32
N LEU A 287 -9.01 22.79 -3.05
CA LEU A 287 -9.05 21.64 -3.95
C LEU A 287 -9.76 21.99 -5.27
N ASN A 288 -10.96 22.58 -5.19
CA ASN A 288 -11.75 22.96 -6.36
C ASN A 288 -11.08 24.03 -7.25
N GLU A 289 -10.21 24.85 -6.64
CA GLU A 289 -9.43 25.88 -7.33
C GLU A 289 -8.06 25.35 -7.83
N GLY A 290 -7.80 24.04 -7.70
CA GLY A 290 -6.52 23.46 -8.08
C GLY A 290 -5.32 23.95 -7.25
N LYS A 291 -5.56 24.53 -6.08
CA LYS A 291 -4.52 25.13 -5.21
C LYS A 291 -4.01 24.21 -4.12
N LEU A 292 -4.82 23.21 -3.72
CA LEU A 292 -4.47 22.30 -2.65
C LEU A 292 -3.26 21.45 -3.06
N LYS A 293 -2.32 21.29 -2.12
CA LYS A 293 -1.23 20.32 -2.21
C LYS A 293 -1.22 19.47 -0.96
N TYR A 294 -0.84 18.22 -1.11
CA TYR A 294 -0.72 17.27 -0.02
C TYR A 294 0.65 16.59 -0.05
N ILE A 295 1.28 16.50 1.11
CA ILE A 295 2.54 15.78 1.30
C ILE A 295 2.33 14.82 2.46
N ALA A 296 2.59 13.52 2.23
CA ALA A 296 2.67 12.53 3.29
C ALA A 296 4.04 11.86 3.25
N HIS A 297 4.73 11.84 4.40
CA HIS A 297 6.00 11.16 4.54
C HIS A 297 5.81 9.67 4.76
N GLN A 298 6.58 8.86 4.03
CA GLN A 298 6.49 7.41 4.08
C GLN A 298 7.85 6.78 3.80
N LEU A 299 8.04 5.54 4.27
CA LEU A 299 9.26 4.78 4.05
C LEU A 299 8.95 3.42 3.40
N ASP A 300 9.77 3.08 2.42
CA ASP A 300 9.81 1.76 1.78
C ASP A 300 10.94 0.92 2.38
N TYR A 301 10.67 -0.37 2.54
CA TYR A 301 11.63 -1.34 3.08
C TYR A 301 11.73 -2.57 2.19
N THR A 302 12.91 -3.13 2.09
CA THR A 302 13.16 -4.48 1.57
C THR A 302 14.30 -5.14 2.30
N GLY A 303 14.26 -6.46 2.36
CA GLY A 303 15.26 -7.26 3.00
C GLY A 303 14.91 -8.74 2.93
N ARG A 304 15.47 -9.54 3.88
CA ARG A 304 15.25 -10.97 3.95
C ARG A 304 14.97 -11.43 5.38
N PHE A 305 14.20 -12.49 5.50
CA PHE A 305 13.96 -13.17 6.76
C PHE A 305 15.08 -14.17 7.02
N VAL A 306 15.81 -13.98 8.11
CA VAL A 306 16.96 -14.85 8.48
C VAL A 306 16.63 -15.78 9.64
N GLY A 307 15.43 -15.66 10.22
CA GLY A 307 15.00 -16.42 11.39
C GLY A 307 15.33 -15.71 12.70
N ILE A 308 14.68 -16.15 13.78
CA ILE A 308 14.91 -15.66 15.15
C ILE A 308 15.90 -16.60 15.83
#